data_5d78782c8534971281ac9e7a80ad73a6
#
_entry.id   5d78782c8534971281ac9e7a80ad73a6
#
_cell.length_a   1.000
_cell.length_b   1.000
_cell.length_c   1.000
_cell.angle_alpha   90.00
_cell.angle_beta   90.00
_cell.angle_gamma   90.00
#
_symmetry.space_group_name_H-M   'P 1'
#
loop_
_entity.id
_entity.type
_entity.pdbx_description
1 polymer ?
#
loop_
_entity_poly.entity_id
_entity_poly.type
_entity_poly.pdbx_seq_one_letter_code
_entity_poly.pdbx_strand_id
1 'polypeptide(L)'
;GVVTCAGAAVQGVVVTDGVNMTRTNKQGAYGLRTSSDKSKLVYLTVPSGYEVESTRGFIPRFYRRVTAPTSVEQVQRHDFTLKKVNNDRHIMIVSADMHIRNRAMIKTTSSATPSICPPKGELDSTTFRRTYLKTLRDYVKALPAGVPVYGMNLGDMTQESHWTNA
;
A
#
# COMPACT_ATOMS: atom_id res chain seq x y z
N GLY A 1 -21.57 4.56 4.48
CA GLY A 1 -20.49 5.40 4.99
C GLY A 1 -20.46 6.77 4.38
N VAL A 2 -19.50 7.58 4.84
CA VAL A 2 -19.26 8.93 4.31
C VAL A 2 -17.78 9.11 3.97
N VAL A 3 -17.49 10.00 3.02
CA VAL A 3 -16.13 10.46 2.68
C VAL A 3 -16.04 11.95 2.92
N THR A 4 -15.08 12.35 3.75
CA THR A 4 -14.88 13.76 4.13
C THR A 4 -13.44 14.21 3.95
N CYS A 5 -13.24 15.53 3.82
CA CYS A 5 -11.94 16.19 3.86
C CYS A 5 -12.04 17.40 4.79
N ALA A 6 -11.27 17.44 5.86
CA ALA A 6 -11.36 18.48 6.90
C ALA A 6 -12.80 18.74 7.38
N GLY A 7 -13.59 17.68 7.55
CA GLY A 7 -14.99 17.73 7.96
C GLY A 7 -15.99 18.06 6.84
N ALA A 8 -15.54 18.53 5.68
CA ALA A 8 -16.42 18.80 4.53
C ALA A 8 -16.66 17.52 3.70
N ALA A 9 -17.86 17.39 3.15
CA ALA A 9 -18.24 16.29 2.28
C ALA A 9 -17.42 16.28 0.98
N VAL A 10 -17.02 15.09 0.52
CA VAL A 10 -16.36 14.94 -0.78
C VAL A 10 -17.25 14.11 -1.72
N GLN A 11 -17.78 14.79 -2.74
CA GLN A 11 -18.64 14.18 -3.75
C GLN A 11 -17.84 13.45 -4.84
N GLY A 12 -18.42 12.40 -5.41
CA GLY A 12 -17.91 11.74 -6.61
C GLY A 12 -16.82 10.71 -6.36
N VAL A 13 -16.43 10.49 -5.10
CA VAL A 13 -15.41 9.49 -4.75
C VAL A 13 -15.95 8.09 -5.03
N VAL A 14 -15.19 7.31 -5.78
CA VAL A 14 -15.52 5.90 -6.05
C VAL A 14 -15.20 5.05 -4.83
N VAL A 15 -16.18 4.28 -4.38
CA VAL A 15 -16.03 3.28 -3.32
C VAL A 15 -16.43 1.91 -3.89
N THR A 16 -15.65 0.89 -3.59
CA THR A 16 -15.83 -0.46 -4.14
C THR A 16 -15.45 -1.52 -3.11
N ASP A 17 -15.98 -2.72 -3.31
CA ASP A 17 -15.56 -3.94 -2.61
C ASP A 17 -14.77 -4.91 -3.53
N GLY A 18 -14.42 -4.44 -4.73
CA GLY A 18 -13.76 -5.24 -5.76
C GLY A 18 -14.74 -5.95 -6.71
N VAL A 19 -16.01 -6.01 -6.36
CA VAL A 19 -17.10 -6.63 -7.18
C VAL A 19 -18.12 -5.57 -7.59
N ASN A 20 -18.58 -4.80 -6.63
CA ASN A 20 -19.53 -3.71 -6.82
C ASN A 20 -18.85 -2.37 -6.60
N MET A 21 -19.39 -1.31 -7.19
CA MET A 21 -18.92 0.04 -6.98
C MET A 21 -20.05 1.04 -6.85
N THR A 22 -19.80 2.13 -6.15
CA THR A 22 -20.69 3.27 -6.00
C THR A 22 -19.89 4.57 -5.97
N ARG A 23 -20.59 5.70 -5.96
CA ARG A 23 -19.97 7.02 -5.80
C ARG A 23 -20.62 7.79 -4.65
N THR A 24 -19.82 8.61 -3.97
CA THR A 24 -20.36 9.50 -2.95
C THR A 24 -21.26 10.58 -3.59
N ASN A 25 -22.36 10.88 -2.92
CA ASN A 25 -23.27 11.95 -3.28
C ASN A 25 -22.78 13.35 -2.81
N LYS A 26 -23.61 14.39 -2.95
CA LYS A 26 -23.29 15.77 -2.52
C LYS A 26 -23.00 15.90 -1.03
N GLN A 27 -23.53 15.00 -0.21
CA GLN A 27 -23.30 14.94 1.25
C GLN A 27 -22.08 14.05 1.60
N GLY A 28 -21.33 13.60 0.60
CA GLY A 28 -20.22 12.66 0.79
C GLY A 28 -20.66 11.24 1.17
N ALA A 29 -21.97 11.00 1.21
CA ALA A 29 -22.51 9.72 1.62
C ALA A 29 -22.52 8.69 0.47
N TYR A 30 -22.35 7.41 0.82
CA TYR A 30 -22.44 6.31 -0.11
C TYR A 30 -23.10 5.08 0.54
N GLY A 31 -23.72 4.25 -0.28
CA GLY A 31 -24.19 2.92 0.07
C GLY A 31 -23.64 1.90 -0.93
N LEU A 32 -23.19 0.76 -0.43
CA LEU A 32 -22.67 -0.33 -1.23
C LEU A 32 -23.22 -1.65 -0.69
N ARG A 33 -23.83 -2.46 -1.55
CA ARG A 33 -24.16 -3.84 -1.20
C ARG A 33 -22.95 -4.72 -1.42
N THR A 34 -22.55 -5.46 -0.40
CA THR A 34 -21.40 -6.37 -0.45
C THR A 34 -21.75 -7.72 0.14
N SER A 35 -20.99 -8.74 -0.20
CA SER A 35 -21.09 -10.08 0.38
C SER A 35 -19.76 -10.44 1.02
N SER A 36 -19.78 -10.82 2.30
CA SER A 36 -18.58 -11.25 3.02
C SER A 36 -17.92 -12.50 2.45
N ASP A 37 -18.64 -13.27 1.64
CA ASP A 37 -18.07 -14.44 0.96
C ASP A 37 -17.22 -14.04 -0.24
N LYS A 38 -17.58 -12.93 -0.91
CA LYS A 38 -16.92 -12.44 -2.12
C LYS A 38 -15.89 -11.35 -1.84
N SER A 39 -16.11 -10.55 -0.80
CA SER A 39 -15.22 -9.44 -0.48
C SER A 39 -14.92 -9.36 1.00
N LYS A 40 -13.65 -9.12 1.31
CA LYS A 40 -13.14 -8.91 2.67
C LYS A 40 -12.85 -7.44 2.97
N LEU A 41 -12.90 -6.60 1.95
CA LEU A 41 -12.51 -5.20 2.03
C LEU A 41 -13.52 -4.31 1.31
N VAL A 42 -13.75 -3.13 1.87
CA VAL A 42 -14.32 -1.97 1.17
C VAL A 42 -13.23 -0.92 1.08
N TYR A 43 -13.02 -0.36 -0.08
CA TYR A 43 -11.95 0.61 -0.31
C TYR A 43 -12.39 1.71 -1.28
N LEU A 44 -11.72 2.85 -1.19
CA LEU A 44 -11.95 3.96 -2.10
C LEU A 44 -10.81 4.09 -3.11
N THR A 45 -11.14 4.59 -4.29
CA THR A 45 -10.16 5.14 -5.23
C THR A 45 -9.84 6.55 -4.82
N VAL A 46 -8.60 6.81 -4.40
CA VAL A 46 -8.17 8.15 -3.95
C VAL A 46 -8.25 9.10 -5.15
N PRO A 47 -9.09 10.16 -5.09
CA PRO A 47 -9.22 11.09 -6.20
C PRO A 47 -7.99 11.99 -6.32
N SER A 48 -7.76 12.54 -7.51
CA SER A 48 -6.70 13.53 -7.75
C SER A 48 -6.84 14.73 -6.81
N GLY A 49 -5.73 15.26 -6.34
CA GLY A 49 -5.70 16.38 -5.38
C GLY A 49 -6.00 15.97 -3.94
N TYR A 50 -6.07 14.67 -3.67
CA TYR A 50 -6.28 14.13 -2.32
C TYR A 50 -5.30 13.01 -2.01
N GLU A 51 -5.10 12.79 -0.72
CA GLU A 51 -4.47 11.61 -0.15
C GLU A 51 -5.31 11.09 1.02
N VAL A 52 -5.08 9.85 1.43
CA VAL A 52 -5.65 9.28 2.64
C VAL A 52 -4.65 9.39 3.79
N GLU A 53 -5.16 9.39 5.01
CA GLU A 53 -4.32 9.26 6.19
C GLU A 53 -3.52 7.95 6.14
N SER A 54 -2.34 7.96 6.72
CA SER A 54 -1.50 6.78 6.86
C SER A 54 -1.40 6.35 8.31
N THR A 55 -1.44 5.04 8.57
CA THR A 55 -1.07 4.48 9.86
C THR A 55 0.43 4.21 9.92
N ARG A 56 1.03 4.42 11.08
CA ARG A 56 2.49 4.28 11.29
C ARG A 56 3.33 5.07 10.28
N GLY A 57 2.78 6.17 9.73
CA GLY A 57 3.45 7.06 8.81
C GLY A 57 3.59 6.57 7.35
N PHE A 58 3.19 5.34 7.02
CA PHE A 58 3.41 4.80 5.67
C PHE A 58 2.33 3.86 5.14
N ILE A 59 1.41 3.34 5.96
CA ILE A 59 0.33 2.46 5.49
C ILE A 59 -0.91 3.31 5.19
N PRO A 60 -1.27 3.49 3.91
CA PRO A 60 -2.41 4.32 3.54
C PRO A 60 -3.74 3.67 3.94
N ARG A 61 -4.64 4.44 4.51
CA ARG A 61 -5.93 3.97 5.04
C ARG A 61 -7.08 4.09 4.03
N PHE A 62 -6.85 3.68 2.80
CA PHE A 62 -7.87 3.73 1.76
C PHE A 62 -8.87 2.56 1.81
N TYR A 63 -8.71 1.61 2.72
CA TYR A 63 -9.58 0.43 2.86
C TYR A 63 -10.09 0.24 4.28
N ARG A 64 -11.19 -0.53 4.38
CA ARG A 64 -11.76 -1.04 5.64
C ARG A 64 -12.07 -2.52 5.46
N ARG A 65 -11.96 -3.28 6.54
CA ARG A 65 -12.33 -4.71 6.55
C ARG A 65 -13.84 -4.84 6.69
N VAL A 66 -14.42 -5.71 5.87
CA VAL A 66 -15.79 -6.18 6.05
C VAL A 66 -15.75 -7.30 7.09
N THR A 67 -16.51 -7.15 8.18
CA THR A 67 -16.66 -8.20 9.19
C THR A 67 -17.76 -9.18 8.77
N ALA A 68 -17.68 -10.43 9.24
CA ALA A 68 -18.75 -11.38 9.00
C ALA A 68 -20.07 -10.83 9.57
N PRO A 69 -21.17 -10.82 8.79
CA PRO A 69 -22.44 -10.33 9.28
C PRO A 69 -23.02 -11.26 10.33
N THR A 70 -23.68 -10.69 11.32
CA THR A 70 -24.44 -11.44 12.34
C THR A 70 -25.90 -11.64 11.93
N SER A 71 -26.34 -10.97 10.86
CA SER A 71 -27.66 -11.11 10.25
C SER A 71 -27.60 -10.82 8.76
N VAL A 72 -28.63 -11.26 8.02
CA VAL A 72 -28.69 -11.17 6.54
C VAL A 72 -28.66 -9.73 6.01
N GLU A 73 -29.08 -8.75 6.81
CA GLU A 73 -29.18 -7.34 6.41
C GLU A 73 -28.39 -6.41 7.35
N GLN A 74 -27.29 -6.88 7.87
CA GLN A 74 -26.46 -6.04 8.74
C GLN A 74 -25.85 -4.90 7.96
N VAL A 75 -26.09 -3.67 8.42
CA VAL A 75 -25.43 -2.45 7.91
C VAL A 75 -24.12 -2.24 8.67
N GLN A 76 -23.02 -2.20 7.94
CA GLN A 76 -21.70 -1.82 8.46
C GLN A 76 -21.37 -0.42 7.97
N ARG A 77 -20.91 0.45 8.87
CA ARG A 77 -20.52 1.81 8.52
C ARG A 77 -19.01 1.90 8.34
N HIS A 78 -18.57 2.34 7.17
CA HIS A 78 -17.18 2.54 6.81
C HIS A 78 -16.97 3.97 6.34
N ASP A 79 -16.41 4.82 7.19
CA ASP A 79 -16.12 6.20 6.88
C ASP A 79 -14.65 6.36 6.47
N PHE A 80 -14.39 7.32 5.55
CA PHE A 80 -13.06 7.65 5.08
C PHE A 80 -12.79 9.15 5.21
N THR A 81 -11.57 9.47 5.60
CA THR A 81 -11.08 10.84 5.67
C THR A 81 -10.01 11.04 4.62
N LEU A 82 -10.17 12.08 3.83
CA LEU A 82 -9.20 12.54 2.85
C LEU A 82 -8.52 13.81 3.34
N LYS A 83 -7.33 14.05 2.84
CA LYS A 83 -6.57 15.28 3.04
C LYS A 83 -6.24 15.86 1.67
N LYS A 84 -6.41 17.18 1.50
CA LYS A 84 -5.99 17.86 0.27
C LYS A 84 -4.47 17.84 0.14
N VAL A 85 -4.01 17.58 -1.07
CA VAL A 85 -2.60 17.59 -1.45
C VAL A 85 -2.47 18.10 -2.88
N ASN A 86 -1.42 18.86 -3.16
CA ASN A 86 -1.05 19.12 -4.54
C ASN A 86 -0.12 18.00 -5.00
N ASN A 87 -0.64 17.09 -5.80
CA ASN A 87 0.08 15.95 -6.36
C ASN A 87 0.18 15.99 -7.88
N ASP A 88 -0.01 17.15 -8.50
CA ASP A 88 0.16 17.35 -9.95
C ASP A 88 1.60 17.05 -10.37
N ARG A 89 2.55 17.33 -9.49
CA ARG A 89 3.95 16.91 -9.62
C ARG A 89 4.31 16.00 -8.46
N HIS A 90 4.67 14.77 -8.78
CA HIS A 90 5.06 13.78 -7.78
C HIS A 90 6.18 12.88 -8.33
N ILE A 91 6.81 12.15 -7.44
CA ILE A 91 7.79 11.13 -7.79
C ILE A 91 7.19 9.77 -7.45
N MET A 92 7.19 8.85 -8.41
CA MET A 92 6.83 7.46 -8.22
C MET A 92 8.09 6.61 -8.22
N ILE A 93 8.34 5.93 -7.10
CA ILE A 93 9.41 4.95 -7.00
C ILE A 93 8.79 3.57 -7.21
N VAL A 94 9.18 2.92 -8.29
CA VAL A 94 8.67 1.60 -8.65
C VAL A 94 9.76 0.57 -8.43
N SER A 95 9.43 -0.52 -7.76
CA SER A 95 10.32 -1.65 -7.53
C SER A 95 9.63 -2.96 -7.85
N ALA A 96 10.40 -3.96 -8.27
CA ALA A 96 9.93 -5.30 -8.59
C ALA A 96 11.03 -6.32 -8.32
N ASP A 97 10.68 -7.60 -8.24
CA ASP A 97 11.60 -8.74 -8.28
C ASP A 97 12.73 -8.70 -7.24
N MET A 98 12.46 -8.22 -6.04
CA MET A 98 13.49 -8.09 -5.01
C MET A 98 13.95 -9.42 -4.43
N HIS A 99 13.11 -10.46 -4.47
CA HIS A 99 13.39 -11.83 -4.03
C HIS A 99 14.15 -11.92 -2.69
N ILE A 100 13.77 -11.12 -1.70
CA ILE A 100 14.41 -11.06 -0.40
C ILE A 100 14.22 -12.37 0.33
N ARG A 101 15.32 -12.97 0.80
CA ARG A 101 15.32 -14.20 1.57
C ARG A 101 15.68 -13.90 3.03
N ASN A 102 15.17 -14.71 3.94
CA ASN A 102 15.54 -14.62 5.36
C ASN A 102 16.53 -15.73 5.72
N ARG A 103 17.56 -15.93 4.92
CA ARG A 103 18.64 -16.89 5.17
C ARG A 103 19.99 -16.33 4.73
N ALA A 104 21.06 -16.80 5.33
CA ALA A 104 22.40 -16.47 4.93
C ALA A 104 22.73 -17.04 3.54
N MET A 105 23.45 -16.26 2.74
CA MET A 105 24.00 -16.74 1.47
C MET A 105 24.95 -17.91 1.71
N ILE A 106 24.62 -19.06 1.14
CA ILE A 106 25.56 -20.17 1.00
C ILE A 106 26.45 -19.84 -0.22
N LYS A 107 27.76 -20.02 -0.09
CA LYS A 107 28.68 -19.83 -1.22
C LYS A 107 28.10 -20.40 -2.51
N THR A 108 27.82 -19.54 -3.48
CA THR A 108 27.71 -20.00 -4.87
C THR A 108 29.14 -20.11 -5.42
N THR A 109 29.49 -21.26 -5.92
CA THR A 109 30.78 -21.52 -6.57
C THR A 109 30.89 -20.88 -7.95
N SER A 110 29.91 -20.09 -8.37
CA SER A 110 29.88 -19.40 -9.66
C SER A 110 30.64 -18.09 -9.57
N SER A 111 31.74 -17.99 -10.27
CA SER A 111 32.63 -16.84 -10.39
C SER A 111 32.07 -15.69 -11.21
N ALA A 112 30.78 -15.72 -11.61
CA ALA A 112 30.23 -14.84 -12.64
C ALA A 112 29.32 -13.73 -12.12
N THR A 113 29.13 -13.56 -10.82
CA THR A 113 28.21 -12.51 -10.30
C THR A 113 28.96 -11.37 -9.65
N PRO A 114 28.77 -10.14 -10.13
CA PRO A 114 29.41 -8.98 -9.54
C PRO A 114 28.84 -8.67 -8.16
N SER A 115 29.66 -8.21 -7.34
CA SER A 115 29.69 -7.44 -6.08
C SER A 115 28.41 -7.00 -5.33
N ILE A 116 27.21 -7.44 -5.69
CA ILE A 116 25.97 -7.09 -4.97
C ILE A 116 25.56 -8.20 -4.01
N CYS A 117 26.25 -9.32 -3.99
CA CYS A 117 25.97 -10.41 -3.06
C CYS A 117 26.27 -10.00 -1.61
N PRO A 118 25.41 -10.37 -0.65
CA PRO A 118 25.68 -10.14 0.75
C PRO A 118 26.98 -10.81 1.17
N PRO A 119 27.71 -10.24 2.15
CA PRO A 119 28.85 -10.91 2.76
C PRO A 119 28.48 -12.30 3.25
N LYS A 120 29.45 -13.22 3.23
CA LYS A 120 29.24 -14.58 3.73
C LYS A 120 28.67 -14.58 5.13
N GLY A 121 27.54 -15.25 5.32
CA GLY A 121 26.85 -15.34 6.61
C GLY A 121 25.88 -14.18 6.92
N GLU A 122 25.83 -13.13 6.11
CA GLU A 122 24.84 -12.08 6.28
C GLU A 122 23.50 -12.50 5.66
N LEU A 123 22.39 -12.16 6.33
CA LEU A 123 21.05 -12.39 5.80
C LEU A 123 20.73 -11.41 4.68
N ASP A 124 20.08 -11.86 3.62
CA ASP A 124 19.61 -11.00 2.52
C ASP A 124 18.79 -9.81 3.03
N SER A 125 17.92 -10.04 4.01
CA SER A 125 17.12 -8.97 4.63
C SER A 125 17.97 -7.91 5.33
N THR A 126 19.11 -8.30 5.92
CA THR A 126 20.05 -7.36 6.53
C THR A 126 20.77 -6.55 5.48
N THR A 127 21.26 -7.21 4.43
CA THR A 127 21.90 -6.53 3.30
C THR A 127 20.92 -5.58 2.61
N PHE A 128 19.69 -6.02 2.35
CA PHE A 128 18.63 -5.19 1.77
C PHE A 128 18.39 -3.90 2.58
N ARG A 129 18.29 -4.01 3.92
CA ARG A 129 18.13 -2.84 4.79
C ARG A 129 19.32 -1.89 4.75
N ARG A 130 20.53 -2.45 4.78
CA ARG A 130 21.78 -1.71 4.84
C ARG A 130 22.11 -1.01 3.53
N THR A 131 21.77 -1.62 2.40
CA THR A 131 22.05 -1.10 1.06
C THR A 131 20.84 -0.42 0.43
N TYR A 132 19.89 -1.18 -0.08
CA TYR A 132 18.76 -0.67 -0.86
C TYR A 132 17.91 0.33 -0.07
N LEU A 133 17.43 -0.04 1.12
CA LEU A 133 16.59 0.86 1.91
C LEU A 133 17.35 2.11 2.39
N LYS A 134 18.66 1.98 2.64
CA LYS A 134 19.48 3.15 2.99
C LYS A 134 19.58 4.08 1.79
N THR A 135 19.97 3.57 0.64
CA THR A 135 20.09 4.36 -0.60
C THR A 135 18.77 5.03 -0.96
N LEU A 136 17.64 4.30 -0.86
CA LEU A 136 16.32 4.83 -1.11
C LEU A 136 15.96 5.97 -0.14
N ARG A 137 16.23 5.82 1.15
CA ARG A 137 16.02 6.89 2.13
C ARG A 137 16.87 8.12 1.86
N ASP A 138 18.14 7.92 1.51
CA ASP A 138 19.06 9.01 1.21
C ASP A 138 18.61 9.75 -0.06
N TYR A 139 18.17 9.02 -1.08
CA TYR A 139 17.57 9.58 -2.29
C TYR A 139 16.32 10.42 -1.97
N VAL A 140 15.35 9.86 -1.23
CA VAL A 140 14.11 10.56 -0.87
C VAL A 140 14.42 11.83 -0.05
N LYS A 141 15.38 11.78 0.85
CA LYS A 141 15.80 12.96 1.65
C LYS A 141 16.44 14.07 0.80
N ALA A 142 17.08 13.71 -0.30
CA ALA A 142 17.71 14.66 -1.20
C ALA A 142 16.73 15.32 -2.18
N LEU A 143 15.47 14.85 -2.24
CA LEU A 143 14.46 15.42 -3.11
C LEU A 143 14.00 16.78 -2.60
N PRO A 144 13.52 17.67 -3.50
CA PRO A 144 12.98 18.97 -3.11
C PRO A 144 11.84 18.83 -2.09
N ALA A 145 11.84 19.68 -1.06
CA ALA A 145 10.78 19.70 -0.06
C ALA A 145 9.41 19.98 -0.70
N GLY A 146 8.36 19.31 -0.21
CA GLY A 146 6.98 19.51 -0.66
C GLY A 146 6.59 18.75 -1.93
N VAL A 147 7.51 17.99 -2.55
CA VAL A 147 7.16 17.07 -3.65
C VAL A 147 6.69 15.74 -3.06
N PRO A 148 5.42 15.31 -3.30
CA PRO A 148 4.95 14.01 -2.86
C PRO A 148 5.77 12.87 -3.48
N VAL A 149 6.09 11.87 -2.66
CA VAL A 149 6.83 10.68 -3.10
C VAL A 149 5.98 9.45 -2.78
N TYR A 150 5.69 8.66 -3.80
CA TYR A 150 4.91 7.42 -3.67
C TYR A 150 5.79 6.22 -4.01
N GLY A 151 5.58 5.14 -3.29
CA GLY A 151 6.22 3.84 -3.57
C GLY A 151 5.22 2.85 -4.12
N MET A 152 5.61 2.09 -5.14
CA MET A 152 4.86 0.95 -5.66
C MET A 152 5.80 -0.25 -5.76
N ASN A 153 5.33 -1.37 -5.27
CA ASN A 153 5.98 -2.65 -5.50
C ASN A 153 5.12 -3.50 -6.44
N LEU A 154 5.72 -3.99 -7.51
CA LEU A 154 5.04 -4.76 -8.55
C LEU A 154 5.03 -6.28 -8.28
N GLY A 155 5.52 -6.71 -7.15
CA GLY A 155 5.53 -8.12 -6.76
C GLY A 155 6.94 -8.68 -6.54
N ASP A 156 6.98 -9.98 -6.31
CA ASP A 156 8.19 -10.77 -6.08
C ASP A 156 9.15 -10.21 -5.01
N MET A 157 8.56 -9.65 -3.95
CA MET A 157 9.32 -9.13 -2.82
C MET A 157 10.08 -10.20 -2.07
N THR A 158 9.50 -11.40 -1.97
CA THR A 158 10.07 -12.53 -1.22
C THR A 158 10.28 -13.74 -2.12
N GLN A 159 11.29 -14.54 -1.79
CA GLN A 159 11.53 -15.79 -2.51
C GLN A 159 10.45 -16.84 -2.15
N GLU A 160 9.93 -17.56 -3.14
CA GLU A 160 8.84 -18.55 -3.01
C GLU A 160 9.07 -19.60 -1.91
N SER A 161 10.31 -20.01 -1.68
CA SER A 161 10.66 -20.98 -0.64
C SER A 161 10.30 -20.54 0.80
N HIS A 162 9.84 -19.32 0.99
CA HIS A 162 9.39 -18.81 2.30
C HIS A 162 7.88 -18.94 2.53
N TRP A 163 7.11 -19.23 1.51
CA TRP A 163 5.64 -19.39 1.63
C TRP A 163 5.23 -20.74 2.22
N THR A 164 6.11 -21.74 2.18
CA THR A 164 5.81 -23.11 2.62
C THR A 164 6.06 -23.37 4.10
N ASN A 165 6.59 -22.39 4.84
CA ASN A 165 6.97 -22.56 6.25
C ASN A 165 6.28 -21.53 7.17
N ALA A 166 5.13 -21.00 6.77
CA ALA A 166 4.30 -20.11 7.59
C ALA A 166 3.06 -20.85 8.10
#